data_710e2d0c5b645eff6fdede7100c2f197
#
_entry.id   710e2d0c5b645eff6fdede7100c2f197
#
_cell.length_a   1.000
_cell.length_b   1.000
_cell.length_c   1.000
_cell.angle_alpha   90.00
_cell.angle_beta   90.00
_cell.angle_gamma   90.00
#
_symmetry.space_group_name_H-M   'P 1'
#
loop_
_entity.id
_entity.type
_entity.pdbx_description
1 polymer ?
#
loop_
_entity_poly.entity_id
_entity_poly.type
_entity_poly.pdbx_seq_one_letter_code
_entity_poly.pdbx_strand_id
1 'polypeptide(L)'
;MFHNEGETAVAKAAAKYNSLYCLSSLSTTTIEEISSILPPEHPKLFQIYVWKDKDLLKDVLETAKKGHFQSMALTVDLAWYGNRERDIRNGFSVPPNYSARQCWEAVKRPAWTWDFLSNPEYNYALVNKHVPAASLASFINQQISPRFNWDDARWLCDQWTGPKAIKVLGFYVDNIN
;
A
#
# COMPACT_ATOMS: atom_id res chain seq x y z
N MET A 1 -0.28 -6.03 -10.87
CA MET A 1 -1.62 -6.14 -11.47
C MET A 1 -1.89 -5.10 -12.55
N PHE A 2 -1.45 -3.87 -12.38
CA PHE A 2 -1.69 -2.80 -13.36
C PHE A 2 -0.52 -2.60 -14.31
N HIS A 3 0.69 -2.87 -13.86
CA HIS A 3 1.93 -2.78 -14.63
C HIS A 3 2.93 -3.77 -14.06
N ASN A 4 3.73 -4.40 -14.93
CA ASN A 4 4.70 -5.42 -14.52
C ASN A 4 5.87 -4.85 -13.68
N GLU A 5 6.24 -3.59 -13.88
CA GLU A 5 7.25 -2.93 -13.02
C GLU A 5 6.67 -2.37 -11.71
N GLY A 6 5.35 -2.51 -11.45
CA GLY A 6 4.72 -2.05 -10.21
C GLY A 6 5.00 -0.60 -9.87
N GLU A 7 5.31 -0.33 -8.60
CA GLU A 7 5.60 1.01 -8.08
C GLU A 7 6.87 1.62 -8.65
N THR A 8 7.83 0.80 -9.12
CA THR A 8 9.07 1.31 -9.71
C THR A 8 8.82 2.09 -11.00
N ALA A 9 7.84 1.68 -11.82
CA ALA A 9 7.43 2.43 -13.01
C ALA A 9 6.88 3.81 -12.64
N VAL A 10 6.08 3.88 -11.57
CA VAL A 10 5.51 5.14 -11.07
C VAL A 10 6.61 6.03 -10.49
N ALA A 11 7.57 5.47 -9.74
CA ALA A 11 8.72 6.21 -9.21
C ALA A 11 9.58 6.81 -10.34
N LYS A 12 9.89 6.04 -11.39
CA LYS A 12 10.61 6.54 -12.57
C LYS A 12 9.86 7.69 -13.26
N ALA A 13 8.54 7.57 -13.37
CA ALA A 13 7.70 8.63 -13.94
C ALA A 13 7.70 9.87 -13.04
N ALA A 14 7.58 9.72 -11.73
CA ALA A 14 7.66 10.82 -10.77
C ALA A 14 9.01 11.56 -10.88
N ALA A 15 10.12 10.82 -10.96
CA ALA A 15 11.44 11.39 -11.19
C ALA A 15 11.51 12.19 -12.49
N LYS A 16 11.01 11.61 -13.59
CA LYS A 16 11.04 12.24 -14.91
C LYS A 16 10.28 13.56 -14.98
N TYR A 17 9.14 13.64 -14.28
CA TYR A 17 8.28 14.83 -14.31
C TYR A 17 8.43 15.72 -13.06
N ASN A 18 9.39 15.41 -12.19
CA ASN A 18 9.65 16.12 -10.93
C ASN A 18 8.39 16.30 -10.08
N SER A 19 7.59 15.25 -9.97
CA SER A 19 6.34 15.26 -9.19
C SER A 19 6.51 14.54 -7.86
N LEU A 20 5.70 14.90 -6.85
CA LEU A 20 5.68 14.21 -5.58
C LEU A 20 5.39 12.72 -5.76
N TYR A 21 6.22 11.85 -5.19
CA TYR A 21 5.98 10.43 -5.14
C TYR A 21 5.42 10.01 -3.78
N CYS A 22 4.36 9.22 -3.78
CA CYS A 22 3.77 8.65 -2.58
C CYS A 22 3.89 7.13 -2.58
N LEU A 23 4.63 6.56 -1.61
CA LEU A 23 4.72 5.12 -1.40
C LEU A 23 3.71 4.68 -0.33
N SER A 24 2.93 3.66 -0.63
CA SER A 24 2.02 3.05 0.34
C SER A 24 2.75 2.06 1.26
N SER A 25 2.36 2.01 2.53
CA SER A 25 2.78 0.94 3.44
C SER A 25 2.32 -0.47 3.02
N LEU A 26 1.41 -0.56 2.05
CA LEU A 26 0.96 -1.80 1.43
C LEU A 26 1.51 -1.97 0.00
N SER A 27 2.67 -1.37 -0.28
CA SER A 27 3.32 -1.52 -1.59
C SER A 27 3.93 -2.90 -1.78
N THR A 28 4.08 -3.29 -3.05
CA THR A 28 4.80 -4.51 -3.45
C THR A 28 6.29 -4.28 -3.66
N THR A 29 6.73 -3.02 -3.59
CA THR A 29 8.12 -2.59 -3.75
C THR A 29 8.66 -2.07 -2.42
N THR A 30 9.91 -2.37 -2.11
CA THR A 30 10.54 -1.96 -0.86
C THR A 30 10.88 -0.46 -0.84
N ILE A 31 11.06 0.09 0.35
CA ILE A 31 11.50 1.49 0.53
C ILE A 31 12.88 1.67 -0.08
N GLU A 32 13.76 0.70 0.08
CA GLU A 32 15.13 0.69 -0.44
C GLU A 32 15.16 0.73 -1.97
N GLU A 33 14.30 -0.05 -2.63
CA GLU A 33 14.18 -0.04 -4.10
C GLU A 33 13.70 1.32 -4.61
N ILE A 34 12.69 1.91 -3.98
CA ILE A 34 12.22 3.26 -4.35
C ILE A 34 13.31 4.31 -4.12
N SER A 35 14.05 4.20 -3.02
CA SER A 35 15.14 5.14 -2.68
C SER A 35 16.33 5.01 -3.63
N SER A 36 16.51 3.86 -4.28
CA SER A 36 17.54 3.70 -5.33
C SER A 36 17.16 4.38 -6.64
N ILE A 37 15.86 4.59 -6.89
CA ILE A 37 15.34 5.25 -8.09
C ILE A 37 15.20 6.76 -7.88
N LEU A 38 14.69 7.15 -6.70
CA LEU A 38 14.44 8.53 -6.35
C LEU A 38 15.55 9.06 -5.44
N PRO A 39 16.30 10.10 -5.86
CA PRO A 39 17.38 10.65 -5.04
C PRO A 39 16.86 11.25 -3.72
N PRO A 40 17.74 11.50 -2.74
CA PRO A 40 17.35 12.00 -1.42
C PRO A 40 16.52 13.30 -1.47
N GLU A 41 16.84 14.20 -2.39
CA GLU A 41 16.20 15.50 -2.57
C GLU A 41 14.84 15.42 -3.28
N HIS A 42 14.52 14.29 -3.93
CA HIS A 42 13.22 14.14 -4.59
C HIS A 42 12.08 14.13 -3.56
N PRO A 43 10.98 14.88 -3.77
CA PRO A 43 9.88 14.92 -2.81
C PRO A 43 9.18 13.56 -2.70
N LYS A 44 9.29 12.96 -1.50
CA LYS A 44 8.73 11.64 -1.18
C LYS A 44 7.81 11.71 0.02
N LEU A 45 6.61 11.14 -0.12
CA LEU A 45 5.60 11.00 0.91
C LEU A 45 5.44 9.52 1.25
N PHE A 46 5.47 9.16 2.51
CA PHE A 46 5.19 7.81 2.97
C PHE A 46 3.77 7.72 3.53
N GLN A 47 2.91 6.93 2.88
CA GLN A 47 1.54 6.71 3.35
C GLN A 47 1.50 5.50 4.28
N ILE A 48 0.89 5.67 5.46
CA ILE A 48 0.83 4.66 6.49
C ILE A 48 -0.60 4.50 7.03
N TYR A 49 -0.93 3.27 7.42
CA TYR A 49 -2.09 2.94 8.25
C TYR A 49 -1.63 2.73 9.69
N VAL A 50 -2.52 2.89 10.67
CA VAL A 50 -2.21 2.51 12.04
C VAL A 50 -2.40 1.01 12.20
N TRP A 51 -1.31 0.34 12.50
CA TRP A 51 -1.29 -1.07 12.82
C TRP A 51 -1.31 -1.28 14.33
N LYS A 52 -1.81 -2.44 14.76
CA LYS A 52 -1.81 -2.83 16.18
C LYS A 52 -0.40 -3.04 16.71
N ASP A 53 0.48 -3.61 15.88
CA ASP A 53 1.88 -3.81 16.20
C ASP A 53 2.66 -2.49 16.06
N LYS A 54 2.87 -1.84 17.20
CA LYS A 54 3.56 -0.54 17.28
C LYS A 54 5.07 -0.67 17.03
N ASP A 55 5.67 -1.80 17.30
CA ASP A 55 7.10 -2.01 17.08
C ASP A 55 7.37 -2.18 15.59
N LEU A 56 6.58 -3.00 14.90
CA LEU A 56 6.62 -3.09 13.44
C LEU A 56 6.39 -1.73 12.78
N LEU A 57 5.46 -0.93 13.32
CA LEU A 57 5.17 0.41 12.82
C LEU A 57 6.38 1.33 12.94
N LYS A 58 7.10 1.30 14.08
CA LYS A 58 8.34 2.05 14.29
C LYS A 58 9.43 1.63 13.29
N ASP A 59 9.65 0.35 13.11
CA ASP A 59 10.67 -0.18 12.21
C ASP A 59 10.44 0.27 10.76
N VAL A 60 9.17 0.26 10.33
CA VAL A 60 8.80 0.74 8.99
C VAL A 60 9.02 2.24 8.86
N LEU A 61 8.67 3.04 9.88
CA LEU A 61 8.91 4.49 9.88
C LEU A 61 10.40 4.81 9.87
N GLU A 62 11.21 4.11 10.64
CA GLU A 62 12.67 4.28 10.63
C GLU A 62 13.27 3.92 9.27
N THR A 63 12.76 2.88 8.62
CA THR A 63 13.17 2.51 7.26
C THR A 63 12.80 3.61 6.26
N ALA A 64 11.59 4.20 6.38
CA ALA A 64 11.16 5.31 5.53
C ALA A 64 12.03 6.56 5.72
N LYS A 65 12.42 6.89 6.96
CA LYS A 65 13.37 7.99 7.26
C LYS A 65 14.73 7.73 6.62
N LYS A 66 15.27 6.52 6.74
CA LYS A 66 16.53 6.12 6.09
C LYS A 66 16.45 6.20 4.57
N GLY A 67 15.26 5.93 3.99
CA GLY A 67 14.97 6.09 2.57
C GLY A 67 14.75 7.55 2.14
N HIS A 68 15.00 8.52 3.03
CA HIS A 68 14.82 9.95 2.77
C HIS A 68 13.39 10.34 2.35
N PHE A 69 12.37 9.71 2.95
CA PHE A 69 11.01 10.21 2.86
C PHE A 69 10.85 11.42 3.77
N GLN A 70 10.48 12.56 3.19
CA GLN A 70 10.41 13.83 3.93
C GLN A 70 9.09 13.99 4.69
N SER A 71 8.01 13.41 4.16
CA SER A 71 6.66 13.60 4.67
C SER A 71 5.96 12.27 4.96
N MET A 72 4.99 12.30 5.87
CA MET A 72 4.15 11.15 6.21
C MET A 72 2.68 11.49 6.01
N ALA A 73 1.90 10.55 5.45
CA ALA A 73 0.44 10.63 5.35
C ALA A 73 -0.22 9.50 6.14
N LEU A 74 -0.90 9.84 7.21
CA LEU A 74 -1.67 8.91 8.02
C LEU A 74 -3.06 8.72 7.43
N THR A 75 -3.39 7.48 7.03
CA THR A 75 -4.72 7.13 6.54
C THR A 75 -5.61 6.68 7.70
N VAL A 76 -6.77 7.34 7.86
CA VAL A 76 -7.67 7.15 9.01
C VAL A 76 -9.07 6.63 8.64
N ASP A 77 -9.34 6.45 7.37
CA ASP A 77 -10.64 6.07 6.82
C ASP A 77 -10.82 4.55 6.57
N LEU A 78 -9.96 3.73 7.17
CA LEU A 78 -9.98 2.27 7.01
C LEU A 78 -10.22 1.55 8.36
N ALA A 79 -11.17 2.03 9.17
CA ALA A 79 -11.56 1.36 10.40
C ALA A 79 -12.28 0.01 10.14
N TRP A 80 -13.00 -0.08 9.01
CA TRP A 80 -13.73 -1.27 8.57
C TRP A 80 -13.47 -1.53 7.09
N TYR A 81 -13.39 -2.83 6.73
CA TYR A 81 -13.31 -3.22 5.33
C TYR A 81 -14.62 -2.92 4.62
N GLY A 82 -14.52 -2.27 3.48
CA GLY A 82 -15.68 -2.06 2.61
C GLY A 82 -16.25 -3.38 2.11
N ASN A 83 -17.56 -3.52 2.15
CA ASN A 83 -18.26 -4.67 1.55
C ASN A 83 -18.22 -4.55 0.02
N ARG A 84 -17.18 -5.12 -0.60
CA ARG A 84 -16.99 -5.11 -2.06
C ARG A 84 -17.85 -6.21 -2.69
N GLU A 85 -19.15 -5.99 -2.78
CA GLU A 85 -20.09 -6.97 -3.32
C GLU A 85 -19.71 -7.50 -4.71
N ARG A 86 -19.15 -6.65 -5.56
CA ARG A 86 -18.70 -7.04 -6.89
C ARG A 86 -17.57 -8.08 -6.83
N ASP A 87 -16.63 -7.92 -5.92
CA ASP A 87 -15.52 -8.85 -5.72
C ASP A 87 -16.05 -10.19 -5.20
N ILE A 88 -16.97 -10.15 -4.26
CA ILE A 88 -17.65 -11.35 -3.72
C ILE A 88 -18.42 -12.08 -4.82
N ARG A 89 -19.22 -11.37 -5.62
CA ARG A 89 -20.01 -11.95 -6.73
C ARG A 89 -19.12 -12.55 -7.82
N ASN A 90 -17.93 -11.96 -8.05
CA ASN A 90 -16.96 -12.47 -9.03
C ASN A 90 -16.04 -13.56 -8.45
N GLY A 91 -16.18 -13.92 -7.17
CA GLY A 91 -15.31 -14.91 -6.51
C GLY A 91 -13.86 -14.43 -6.38
N PHE A 92 -13.64 -13.10 -6.33
CA PHE A 92 -12.30 -12.56 -6.12
C PHE A 92 -11.86 -12.77 -4.68
N SER A 93 -10.70 -13.39 -4.50
CA SER A 93 -10.08 -13.63 -3.20
C SER A 93 -8.59 -13.32 -3.24
N VAL A 94 -8.01 -13.05 -2.06
CA VAL A 94 -6.56 -12.94 -1.88
C VAL A 94 -6.15 -13.92 -0.78
N PRO A 95 -5.36 -14.96 -1.09
CA PRO A 95 -4.84 -15.36 -2.40
C PRO A 95 -5.93 -15.75 -3.39
N PRO A 96 -5.68 -15.58 -4.70
CA PRO A 96 -6.70 -15.85 -5.71
C PRO A 96 -7.02 -17.35 -5.81
N ASN A 97 -8.31 -17.66 -5.80
CA ASN A 97 -8.81 -19.01 -6.11
C ASN A 97 -9.22 -19.03 -7.59
N TYR A 98 -8.52 -19.84 -8.39
CA TYR A 98 -8.78 -19.92 -9.82
C TYR A 98 -9.88 -20.93 -10.10
N SER A 99 -11.05 -20.44 -10.51
CA SER A 99 -12.14 -21.29 -11.04
C SER A 99 -11.93 -21.60 -12.51
N ALA A 100 -12.55 -22.68 -13.01
CA ALA A 100 -12.51 -23.04 -14.43
C ALA A 100 -12.98 -21.88 -15.34
N ARG A 101 -13.97 -21.10 -14.89
CA ARG A 101 -14.45 -19.90 -15.59
C ARG A 101 -13.36 -18.83 -15.70
N GLN A 102 -12.63 -18.57 -14.64
CA GLN A 102 -11.54 -17.57 -14.63
C GLN A 102 -10.38 -18.02 -15.52
N CYS A 103 -10.04 -19.32 -15.51
CA CYS A 103 -9.04 -19.87 -16.42
C CYS A 103 -9.48 -19.71 -17.89
N TRP A 104 -10.75 -19.94 -18.20
CA TRP A 104 -11.30 -19.74 -19.54
C TRP A 104 -11.26 -18.27 -19.99
N GLU A 105 -11.57 -17.33 -19.10
CA GLU A 105 -11.43 -15.89 -19.39
C GLU A 105 -9.97 -15.47 -19.60
N ALA A 106 -9.02 -16.07 -18.88
CA ALA A 106 -7.60 -15.86 -19.10
C ALA A 106 -7.15 -16.32 -20.49
N VAL A 107 -7.58 -17.52 -20.93
CA VAL A 107 -7.25 -18.06 -22.27
C VAL A 107 -7.72 -17.12 -23.38
N LYS A 108 -8.84 -16.42 -23.20
CA LYS A 108 -9.34 -15.44 -24.19
C LYS A 108 -8.49 -14.18 -24.29
N ARG A 109 -7.54 -13.98 -23.36
CA ARG A 109 -6.69 -12.79 -23.28
C ARG A 109 -5.21 -13.19 -23.25
N PRO A 110 -4.66 -13.75 -24.32
CA PRO A 110 -3.34 -14.37 -24.32
C PRO A 110 -2.21 -13.40 -23.96
N ALA A 111 -2.26 -12.17 -24.41
CA ALA A 111 -1.25 -11.16 -24.10
C ALA A 111 -1.22 -10.84 -22.58
N TRP A 112 -2.39 -10.66 -21.95
CA TRP A 112 -2.49 -10.45 -20.51
C TRP A 112 -2.05 -11.69 -19.72
N THR A 113 -2.46 -12.88 -20.18
CA THR A 113 -2.12 -14.13 -19.51
C THR A 113 -0.62 -14.38 -19.56
N TRP A 114 0.02 -14.10 -20.69
CA TRP A 114 1.47 -14.21 -20.83
C TRP A 114 2.19 -13.23 -19.90
N ASP A 115 1.77 -11.96 -19.89
CA ASP A 115 2.33 -10.93 -18.99
C ASP A 115 2.18 -11.37 -17.52
N PHE A 116 1.00 -11.85 -17.13
CA PHE A 116 0.74 -12.32 -15.76
C PHE A 116 1.62 -13.51 -15.35
N LEU A 117 1.79 -14.51 -16.25
CA LEU A 117 2.57 -15.72 -15.97
C LEU A 117 4.09 -15.47 -16.04
N SER A 118 4.52 -14.49 -16.81
CA SER A 118 5.95 -14.16 -17.00
C SER A 118 6.51 -13.25 -15.91
N ASN A 119 5.66 -12.66 -15.09
CA ASN A 119 6.08 -11.75 -14.04
C ASN A 119 6.16 -12.45 -12.68
N PRO A 120 7.10 -12.01 -11.81
CA PRO A 120 7.24 -12.59 -10.47
C PRO A 120 5.98 -12.35 -9.63
N GLU A 121 5.78 -13.21 -8.64
CA GLU A 121 4.72 -13.05 -7.65
C GLU A 121 4.88 -11.75 -6.88
N TYR A 122 3.80 -10.97 -6.83
CA TYR A 122 3.77 -9.73 -6.06
C TYR A 122 3.44 -10.03 -4.59
N ASN A 123 4.36 -9.67 -3.71
CA ASN A 123 4.18 -9.75 -2.27
C ASN A 123 4.28 -8.35 -1.65
N TYR A 124 3.58 -8.11 -0.54
CA TYR A 124 3.71 -6.84 0.19
C TYR A 124 5.11 -6.72 0.80
N ALA A 125 5.95 -5.89 0.20
CA ALA A 125 7.38 -5.87 0.45
C ALA A 125 7.76 -5.50 1.88
N LEU A 126 7.03 -4.57 2.51
CA LEU A 126 7.32 -4.07 3.85
C LEU A 126 6.95 -5.05 4.97
N VAL A 127 5.98 -5.91 4.72
CA VAL A 127 5.46 -6.86 5.72
C VAL A 127 6.04 -8.27 5.52
N ASN A 128 6.51 -8.57 4.33
CA ASN A 128 6.99 -9.90 3.95
C ASN A 128 8.22 -10.39 4.75
N LYS A 129 9.00 -9.46 5.33
CA LYS A 129 10.14 -9.80 6.22
C LYS A 129 9.70 -10.53 7.50
N HIS A 130 8.42 -10.42 7.88
CA HIS A 130 7.91 -10.90 9.16
C HIS A 130 6.81 -11.96 9.04
N VAL A 131 6.23 -12.20 7.84
CA VAL A 131 5.06 -13.06 7.65
C VAL A 131 5.14 -13.85 6.35
N PRO A 132 4.82 -15.17 6.34
CA PRO A 132 4.72 -15.95 5.10
C PRO A 132 3.68 -15.38 4.13
N ALA A 133 3.98 -15.39 2.83
CA ALA A 133 3.13 -14.81 1.78
C ALA A 133 1.66 -15.31 1.80
N ALA A 134 1.44 -16.58 2.11
CA ALA A 134 0.11 -17.18 2.18
C ALA A 134 -0.79 -16.61 3.30
N SER A 135 -0.19 -16.05 4.37
CA SER A 135 -0.91 -15.48 5.52
C SER A 135 -0.92 -13.94 5.53
N LEU A 136 -0.31 -13.31 4.53
CA LEU A 136 -0.06 -11.87 4.51
C LEU A 136 -1.33 -11.01 4.46
N ALA A 137 -2.31 -11.38 3.63
CA ALA A 137 -3.60 -10.68 3.58
C ALA A 137 -4.34 -10.81 4.92
N SER A 138 -4.32 -11.99 5.52
CA SER A 138 -4.88 -12.24 6.85
C SER A 138 -4.16 -11.44 7.93
N PHE A 139 -2.84 -11.36 7.88
CA PHE A 139 -2.03 -10.56 8.79
C PHE A 139 -2.39 -9.07 8.70
N ILE A 140 -2.41 -8.50 7.50
CA ILE A 140 -2.77 -7.08 7.29
C ILE A 140 -4.18 -6.82 7.83
N ASN A 141 -5.13 -7.71 7.55
CA ASN A 141 -6.50 -7.59 8.06
C ASN A 141 -6.56 -7.60 9.58
N GLN A 142 -5.69 -8.36 10.23
CA GLN A 142 -5.60 -8.42 11.69
C GLN A 142 -4.88 -7.21 12.29
N GLN A 143 -3.96 -6.59 11.54
CA GLN A 143 -3.19 -5.43 11.98
C GLN A 143 -4.02 -4.15 12.02
N ILE A 144 -4.96 -3.97 11.11
CA ILE A 144 -5.82 -2.78 11.11
C ILE A 144 -6.69 -2.79 12.37
N SER A 145 -6.61 -1.71 13.14
CA SER A 145 -7.34 -1.57 14.40
C SER A 145 -8.64 -0.79 14.18
N PRO A 146 -9.82 -1.40 14.40
CA PRO A 146 -11.08 -0.65 14.38
C PRO A 146 -11.22 0.30 15.58
N ARG A 147 -10.35 0.18 16.59
CA ARG A 147 -10.34 1.01 17.81
C ARG A 147 -9.35 2.15 17.73
N PHE A 148 -8.82 2.45 16.54
CA PHE A 148 -7.93 3.58 16.33
C PHE A 148 -8.57 4.88 16.85
N ASN A 149 -7.81 5.66 17.61
CA ASN A 149 -8.25 6.91 18.21
C ASN A 149 -7.19 8.02 18.07
N TRP A 150 -7.49 9.21 18.58
CA TRP A 150 -6.60 10.35 18.50
C TRP A 150 -5.29 10.20 19.27
N ASP A 151 -5.23 9.39 20.31
CA ASP A 151 -4.00 9.13 21.06
C ASP A 151 -3.04 8.27 20.25
N ASP A 152 -3.56 7.29 19.51
CA ASP A 152 -2.77 6.51 18.55
C ASP A 152 -2.25 7.39 17.40
N ALA A 153 -3.07 8.33 16.91
CA ALA A 153 -2.65 9.28 15.90
C ALA A 153 -1.53 10.20 16.41
N ARG A 154 -1.67 10.75 17.63
CA ARG A 154 -0.63 11.56 18.27
C ARG A 154 0.65 10.77 18.44
N TRP A 155 0.56 9.58 19.02
CA TRP A 155 1.71 8.70 19.19
C TRP A 155 2.45 8.46 17.86
N LEU A 156 1.73 8.17 16.77
CA LEU A 156 2.34 7.98 15.45
C LEU A 156 2.98 9.26 14.93
N CYS A 157 2.30 10.39 15.11
CA CYS A 157 2.84 11.70 14.72
C CYS A 157 4.14 12.04 15.46
N ASP A 158 4.27 11.63 16.72
CA ASP A 158 5.48 11.85 17.52
C ASP A 158 6.66 11.00 17.02
N GLN A 159 6.40 9.89 16.31
CA GLN A 159 7.46 9.10 15.69
C GLN A 159 8.03 9.74 14.41
N TRP A 160 7.43 10.81 13.89
CA TRP A 160 7.83 11.46 12.64
C TRP A 160 8.20 12.92 12.85
N THR A 161 9.39 13.34 12.39
CA THR A 161 9.89 14.71 12.56
C THR A 161 9.53 15.66 11.41
N GLY A 162 9.25 15.12 10.21
CA GLY A 162 8.91 15.90 9.02
C GLY A 162 7.43 16.33 8.95
N PRO A 163 7.02 16.95 7.84
CA PRO A 163 5.62 17.26 7.56
C PRO A 163 4.71 16.05 7.67
N LYS A 164 3.51 16.26 8.18
CA LYS A 164 2.50 15.24 8.43
C LYS A 164 1.19 15.64 7.81
N ALA A 165 0.50 14.69 7.17
CA ALA A 165 -0.83 14.87 6.62
C ALA A 165 -1.77 13.78 7.12
N ILE A 166 -3.04 14.12 7.28
CA ILE A 166 -4.10 13.12 7.48
C ILE A 166 -4.75 12.86 6.13
N LYS A 167 -4.77 11.60 5.71
CA LYS A 167 -5.43 11.16 4.48
C LYS A 167 -6.78 10.57 4.83
N VAL A 168 -7.83 11.16 4.28
CA VAL A 168 -9.23 10.72 4.38
C VAL A 168 -9.81 10.69 2.98
N LEU A 169 -10.72 9.75 2.70
CA LEU A 169 -11.60 9.83 1.55
C LEU A 169 -12.65 10.90 1.86
N GLY A 170 -12.47 12.12 1.33
CA GLY A 170 -13.40 13.21 1.53
C GLY A 170 -14.69 12.96 0.77
N PHE A 171 -15.82 12.83 1.49
CA PHE A 171 -17.11 13.14 0.90
C PHE A 171 -17.30 14.65 0.99
N TYR A 172 -17.44 15.30 -0.16
CA TYR A 172 -17.93 16.67 -0.20
C TYR A 172 -19.40 16.58 0.23
N VAL A 173 -19.69 17.00 1.43
CA VAL A 173 -21.08 17.32 1.83
C VAL A 173 -21.29 18.78 1.44
N ASP A 174 -21.82 19.01 0.25
CA ASP A 174 -22.36 20.31 -0.12
C ASP A 174 -23.49 20.65 0.86
N ASN A 175 -23.23 21.67 1.65
CA ASN A 175 -24.21 22.47 2.40
C ASN A 175 -25.25 21.70 3.22
N ILE A 176 -24.94 21.51 4.50
CA ILE A 176 -25.98 21.52 5.53
C ILE A 176 -26.18 23.00 5.91
N ASN A 177 -27.20 23.63 5.30
CA ASN A 177 -27.80 24.86 5.81
C ASN A 177 -28.58 24.52 7.08
#